data_d249053e79cd0d97d62a8cafaa2ce41e
#
_entry.id   d249053e79cd0d97d62a8cafaa2ce41e
#
_cell.length_a   1.000
_cell.length_b   1.000
_cell.length_c   1.000
_cell.angle_alpha   90.00
_cell.angle_beta   90.00
_cell.angle_gamma   90.00
#
_symmetry.space_group_name_H-M   'P 1'
#
loop_
_entity.id
_entity.type
_entity.pdbx_description
1 polymer ?
#
loop_
_entity_poly.entity_id
_entity_poly.type
_entity_poly.pdbx_seq_one_letter_code
_entity_poly.pdbx_strand_id
1 'polypeptide(L)'
;MTEQHSGFPRRDAEGRIRTLGDLLGVSLAGLVIGVLAVVLFDFAFASFGAGEFGQANGWLAVILPAWLYWEDFRAWEFGAARVVAALAAGAAGVTAGLVAAGLAAGLPPLLSGGLGAAGFTLAYAVVWFPGVRWLARRTG
;
A
#
# COMPACT_ATOMS: atom_id res chain seq x y z
N MET A 1 -28.77 -8.60 -11.43
CA MET A 1 -28.22 -8.44 -11.41
C MET A 1 -27.30 -8.51 -11.04
N THR A 2 -27.25 -8.23 -11.01
CA THR A 2 -26.54 -8.16 -10.77
C THR A 2 -25.55 -7.70 -10.48
N GLU A 3 -25.54 -7.30 -10.38
CA GLU A 3 -24.77 -6.91 -10.14
C GLU A 3 -23.84 -6.96 -9.80
N GLN A 4 -23.89 -7.06 -9.81
CA GLN A 4 -23.19 -7.16 -9.44
C GLN A 4 -22.13 -7.05 -9.37
N HIS A 5 -21.94 -7.26 -9.31
CA HIS A 5 -21.04 -7.11 -9.34
C HIS A 5 -20.03 -6.55 -9.37
N SER A 6 -20.00 -6.45 -9.45
CA SER A 6 -19.28 -5.21 -9.58
C SER A 6 -18.91 -4.55 -8.24
N GLY A 7 -18.41 -5.30 -7.30
CA GLY A 7 -17.85 -4.77 -6.06
C GLY A 7 -16.57 -3.98 -6.33
N PHE A 8 -16.26 -3.00 -5.49
CA PHE A 8 -15.01 -2.26 -5.54
C PHE A 8 -14.01 -2.91 -4.59
N PRO A 9 -12.75 -3.17 -5.01
CA PRO A 9 -12.21 -2.94 -6.35
C PRO A 9 -12.71 -3.97 -7.35
N ARG A 10 -12.81 -3.55 -8.61
CA ARG A 10 -13.22 -4.47 -9.66
C ARG A 10 -12.07 -5.41 -10.01
N ARG A 11 -12.40 -6.68 -10.11
CA ARG A 11 -11.41 -7.70 -10.40
C ARG A 11 -11.82 -8.46 -11.66
N ASP A 12 -10.81 -9.00 -12.37
CA ASP A 12 -11.06 -9.84 -13.53
C ASP A 12 -11.32 -11.30 -13.10
N ALA A 13 -11.47 -12.19 -14.09
CA ALA A 13 -11.77 -13.59 -13.83
C ALA A 13 -10.66 -14.28 -13.02
N GLU A 14 -9.43 -13.79 -13.09
CA GLU A 14 -8.28 -14.33 -12.36
C GLU A 14 -8.09 -13.70 -10.98
N GLY A 15 -8.94 -12.76 -10.60
CA GLY A 15 -8.84 -12.09 -9.31
C GLY A 15 -7.93 -10.87 -9.30
N ARG A 16 -7.39 -10.46 -10.45
CA ARG A 16 -6.51 -9.31 -10.55
C ARG A 16 -7.34 -8.03 -10.58
N ILE A 17 -6.83 -6.98 -9.95
CA ILE A 17 -7.50 -5.67 -9.97
C ILE A 17 -7.42 -5.11 -11.39
N ARG A 18 -8.55 -4.64 -11.91
CA ARG A 18 -8.71 -4.34 -13.33
C ARG A 18 -8.10 -3.03 -13.77
N THR A 19 -8.11 -2.00 -12.92
CA THR A 19 -7.62 -0.68 -13.30
C THR A 19 -6.70 -0.12 -12.24
N LEU A 20 -5.79 0.76 -12.66
CA LEU A 20 -4.91 1.46 -11.72
C LEU A 20 -5.73 2.31 -10.74
N GLY A 21 -6.80 2.94 -11.21
CA GLY A 21 -7.67 3.71 -10.33
C GLY A 21 -8.28 2.87 -9.22
N ASP A 22 -8.71 1.64 -9.53
CA ASP A 22 -9.24 0.74 -8.52
C ASP A 22 -8.15 0.32 -7.54
N LEU A 23 -6.94 0.03 -8.01
CA LEU A 23 -5.82 -0.33 -7.15
C LEU A 23 -5.46 0.83 -6.22
N LEU A 24 -5.32 2.03 -6.76
CA LEU A 24 -5.05 3.21 -5.95
C LEU A 24 -6.16 3.46 -4.94
N GLY A 25 -7.41 3.35 -5.36
CA GLY A 25 -8.55 3.59 -4.48
C GLY A 25 -8.58 2.64 -3.30
N VAL A 26 -8.44 1.34 -3.54
CA VAL A 26 -8.49 0.35 -2.46
C VAL A 26 -7.26 0.43 -1.56
N SER A 27 -6.07 0.67 -2.14
CA SER A 27 -4.86 0.76 -1.33
C SER A 27 -4.85 2.04 -0.49
N LEU A 28 -5.35 3.15 -1.01
CA LEU A 28 -5.48 4.38 -0.23
C LEU A 28 -6.53 4.24 0.86
N ALA A 29 -7.64 3.55 0.58
CA ALA A 29 -8.62 3.26 1.61
C ALA A 29 -8.01 2.42 2.73
N GLY A 30 -7.22 1.40 2.38
CA GLY A 30 -6.49 0.60 3.37
C GLY A 30 -5.50 1.43 4.16
N LEU A 31 -4.80 2.35 3.50
CA LEU A 31 -3.87 3.25 4.17
C LEU A 31 -4.60 4.15 5.18
N VAL A 32 -5.74 4.72 4.79
CA VAL A 32 -6.52 5.57 5.70
C VAL A 32 -6.98 4.77 6.91
N ILE A 33 -7.49 3.56 6.70
CA ILE A 33 -7.91 2.70 7.80
C ILE A 33 -6.71 2.39 8.70
N GLY A 34 -5.55 2.09 8.11
CA GLY A 34 -4.33 1.82 8.85
C GLY A 34 -3.88 3.00 9.67
N VAL A 35 -3.91 4.20 9.10
CA VAL A 35 -3.55 5.44 9.83
C VAL A 35 -4.51 5.65 11.00
N LEU A 36 -5.80 5.49 10.77
CA LEU A 36 -6.79 5.65 11.84
C LEU A 36 -6.55 4.63 12.96
N ALA A 37 -6.22 3.39 12.61
CA ALA A 37 -5.90 2.37 13.61
C ALA A 37 -4.67 2.75 14.42
N VAL A 38 -3.60 3.20 13.77
CA VAL A 38 -2.37 3.61 14.47
C VAL A 38 -2.64 4.80 15.37
N VAL A 39 -3.41 5.78 14.90
CA VAL A 39 -3.79 6.96 15.70
C VAL A 39 -4.58 6.52 16.94
N LEU A 40 -5.52 5.61 16.76
CA LEU A 40 -6.34 5.12 17.88
C LEU A 40 -5.47 4.41 18.92
N PHE A 41 -4.58 3.52 18.50
CA PHE A 41 -3.69 2.82 19.43
C PHE A 41 -2.74 3.80 20.12
N ASP A 42 -2.18 4.76 19.37
CA ASP A 42 -1.28 5.75 19.92
C ASP A 42 -1.98 6.57 20.99
N PHE A 43 -3.20 7.02 20.71
CA PHE A 43 -4.02 7.76 21.67
C PHE A 43 -4.31 6.91 22.91
N ALA A 44 -4.65 5.64 22.72
CA ALA A 44 -4.96 4.74 23.84
C ALA A 44 -3.74 4.56 24.74
N PHE A 45 -2.56 4.29 24.15
CA PHE A 45 -1.35 4.11 24.95
C PHE A 45 -0.97 5.39 25.68
N ALA A 46 -1.08 6.54 25.02
CA ALA A 46 -0.79 7.81 25.69
C ALA A 46 -1.75 8.06 26.85
N SER A 47 -3.02 7.70 26.69
CA SER A 47 -4.03 7.88 27.74
C SER A 47 -3.75 7.00 28.96
N PHE A 48 -3.10 5.85 28.76
CA PHE A 48 -2.74 4.96 29.87
C PHE A 48 -1.34 5.24 30.40
N GLY A 49 -0.71 6.35 29.98
CA GLY A 49 0.61 6.73 30.49
C GLY A 49 1.78 5.98 29.87
N ALA A 50 1.56 5.28 28.75
CA ALA A 50 2.58 4.48 28.08
C ALA A 50 3.29 5.28 26.99
N GLY A 51 3.56 6.55 27.22
CA GLY A 51 4.24 7.43 26.28
C GLY A 51 3.40 8.62 25.88
N GLU A 52 3.90 9.40 24.94
CA GLU A 52 3.23 10.59 24.45
C GLU A 52 2.56 10.33 23.12
N PHE A 53 1.47 11.03 22.85
CA PHE A 53 0.79 10.93 21.56
C PHE A 53 1.71 11.42 20.44
N GLY A 54 1.67 10.72 19.32
CA GLY A 54 2.48 11.04 18.14
C GLY A 54 3.76 10.22 18.03
N GLN A 55 4.06 9.36 19.00
CA GLN A 55 5.29 8.58 19.00
C GLN A 55 5.15 7.21 18.34
N ALA A 56 3.94 6.73 18.09
CA ALA A 56 3.73 5.49 17.36
C ALA A 56 4.17 5.70 15.90
N ASN A 57 4.87 4.70 15.34
CA ASN A 57 5.41 4.83 13.99
C ASN A 57 4.30 4.66 12.95
N GLY A 58 4.04 5.71 12.20
CA GLY A 58 3.01 5.72 11.18
C GLY A 58 3.26 4.76 10.02
N TRP A 59 4.49 4.25 9.86
CA TRP A 59 4.79 3.21 8.87
C TRP A 59 3.91 1.97 9.04
N LEU A 60 3.42 1.71 10.27
CA LEU A 60 2.54 0.58 10.52
C LEU A 60 1.28 0.64 9.67
N ALA A 61 0.89 1.81 9.20
CA ALA A 61 -0.28 1.96 8.32
C ALA A 61 -0.10 1.26 6.98
N VAL A 62 1.13 0.89 6.59
CA VAL A 62 1.41 0.20 5.33
C VAL A 62 0.91 -1.25 5.32
N ILE A 63 0.56 -1.80 6.48
CA ILE A 63 0.20 -3.23 6.59
C ILE A 63 -0.99 -3.57 5.68
N LEU A 64 -2.04 -2.74 5.67
CA LEU A 64 -3.21 -3.04 4.85
C LEU A 64 -2.93 -2.88 3.35
N PRO A 65 -2.32 -1.78 2.87
CA PRO A 65 -1.91 -1.72 1.46
C PRO A 65 -0.99 -2.86 1.05
N ALA A 66 -0.02 -3.22 1.91
CA ALA A 66 0.90 -4.32 1.62
C ALA A 66 0.15 -5.65 1.47
N TRP A 67 -0.86 -5.88 2.32
CA TRP A 67 -1.69 -7.07 2.21
C TRP A 67 -2.44 -7.11 0.88
N LEU A 68 -3.00 -5.97 0.47
CA LEU A 68 -3.70 -5.87 -0.81
C LEU A 68 -2.77 -6.14 -1.99
N TYR A 69 -1.55 -5.63 -1.92
CA TYR A 69 -0.54 -5.87 -2.97
C TYR A 69 -0.14 -7.34 -3.01
N TRP A 70 -0.03 -7.97 -1.85
CA TRP A 70 0.25 -9.41 -1.80
C TRP A 70 -0.88 -10.21 -2.46
N GLU A 71 -2.14 -9.83 -2.21
CA GLU A 71 -3.28 -10.50 -2.83
C GLU A 71 -3.27 -10.33 -4.35
N ASP A 72 -2.96 -9.13 -4.83
CA ASP A 72 -2.88 -8.91 -6.28
C ASP A 72 -1.69 -9.66 -6.89
N PHE A 73 -0.56 -9.69 -6.18
CA PHE A 73 0.61 -10.48 -6.60
C PHE A 73 0.25 -11.95 -6.77
N ARG A 74 -0.46 -12.51 -5.81
CA ARG A 74 -0.83 -13.92 -5.87
C ARG A 74 -1.79 -14.24 -7.00
N ALA A 75 -2.54 -13.26 -7.47
CA ALA A 75 -3.49 -13.45 -8.56
C ALA A 75 -2.81 -13.62 -9.92
N TRP A 76 -1.53 -13.27 -10.02
CA TRP A 76 -0.76 -13.46 -11.25
C TRP A 76 -0.08 -14.82 -11.25
N GLU A 77 0.14 -15.36 -12.46
CA GLU A 77 0.83 -16.64 -12.59
C GLU A 77 2.25 -16.56 -12.03
N PHE A 78 2.69 -17.64 -11.39
CA PHE A 78 4.05 -17.72 -10.87
C PHE A 78 5.03 -17.63 -12.04
N GLY A 79 6.00 -16.73 -11.93
CA GLY A 79 7.00 -16.55 -12.95
C GLY A 79 7.75 -15.25 -12.80
N ALA A 80 8.65 -15.01 -13.76
CA ALA A 80 9.54 -13.85 -13.72
C ALA A 80 8.78 -12.53 -13.73
N ALA A 81 7.67 -12.46 -14.48
CA ALA A 81 6.94 -11.20 -14.62
C ALA A 81 6.50 -10.64 -13.28
N ARG A 82 5.81 -11.46 -12.47
CA ARG A 82 5.31 -10.95 -11.20
C ARG A 82 6.43 -10.71 -10.20
N VAL A 83 7.47 -11.53 -10.22
CA VAL A 83 8.59 -11.36 -9.27
C VAL A 83 9.38 -10.09 -9.59
N VAL A 84 9.74 -9.90 -10.86
CA VAL A 84 10.50 -8.70 -11.25
C VAL A 84 9.68 -7.44 -11.03
N ALA A 85 8.38 -7.46 -11.39
CA ALA A 85 7.51 -6.32 -11.17
C ALA A 85 7.38 -5.99 -9.69
N ALA A 86 7.25 -7.01 -8.83
CA ALA A 86 7.15 -6.81 -7.38
C ALA A 86 8.44 -6.24 -6.81
N LEU A 87 9.60 -6.72 -7.27
CA LEU A 87 10.87 -6.19 -6.80
C LEU A 87 11.05 -4.73 -7.23
N ALA A 88 10.72 -4.41 -8.49
CA ALA A 88 10.82 -3.03 -8.97
C ALA A 88 9.85 -2.12 -8.23
N ALA A 89 8.61 -2.57 -8.04
CA ALA A 89 7.60 -1.80 -7.33
C ALA A 89 7.98 -1.63 -5.86
N GLY A 90 8.51 -2.69 -5.24
CA GLY A 90 8.98 -2.63 -3.85
C GLY A 90 10.12 -1.64 -3.69
N ALA A 91 11.10 -1.67 -4.59
CA ALA A 91 12.22 -0.74 -4.56
C ALA A 91 11.74 0.70 -4.73
N ALA A 92 10.85 0.95 -5.69
CA ALA A 92 10.29 2.28 -5.90
C ALA A 92 9.48 2.73 -4.67
N GLY A 93 8.69 1.82 -4.11
CA GLY A 93 7.86 2.12 -2.94
C GLY A 93 8.69 2.46 -1.72
N VAL A 94 9.71 1.64 -1.41
CA VAL A 94 10.60 1.89 -0.27
C VAL A 94 11.34 3.21 -0.47
N THR A 95 11.87 3.45 -1.67
CA THR A 95 12.59 4.70 -1.96
C THR A 95 11.68 5.92 -1.77
N ALA A 96 10.48 5.89 -2.38
CA ALA A 96 9.55 7.00 -2.25
C ALA A 96 9.10 7.19 -0.80
N GLY A 97 8.87 6.08 -0.09
CA GLY A 97 8.49 6.14 1.31
C GLY A 97 9.57 6.73 2.19
N LEU A 98 10.83 6.32 1.99
CA LEU A 98 11.95 6.86 2.76
C LEU A 98 12.17 8.34 2.46
N VAL A 99 12.04 8.73 1.17
CA VAL A 99 12.16 10.15 0.81
C VAL A 99 11.05 10.96 1.49
N ALA A 100 9.81 10.49 1.42
CA ALA A 100 8.68 11.18 2.05
C ALA A 100 8.88 11.31 3.57
N ALA A 101 9.28 10.22 4.23
CA ALA A 101 9.54 10.24 5.66
C ALA A 101 10.71 11.15 6.00
N GLY A 102 11.77 11.16 5.17
CA GLY A 102 12.92 12.02 5.37
C GLY A 102 12.58 13.49 5.26
N LEU A 103 11.75 13.85 4.26
CA LEU A 103 11.29 15.23 4.12
C LEU A 103 10.43 15.68 5.29
N ALA A 104 9.76 14.73 5.94
CA ALA A 104 8.91 15.00 7.09
C ALA A 104 9.61 14.69 8.43
N ALA A 105 10.94 14.58 8.44
CA ALA A 105 11.69 14.12 9.62
C ALA A 105 11.53 15.04 10.83
N GLY A 106 11.16 16.32 10.62
CA GLY A 106 10.88 17.24 11.72
C GLY A 106 9.56 17.00 12.43
N LEU A 107 8.71 16.12 11.88
CA LEU A 107 7.42 15.79 12.46
C LEU A 107 7.52 14.57 13.36
N PRO A 108 6.55 14.37 14.30
CA PRO A 108 6.54 13.17 15.12
C PRO A 108 6.48 11.88 14.28
N PRO A 109 6.96 10.74 14.82
CA PRO A 109 6.97 9.48 14.07
C PRO A 109 5.64 9.05 13.48
N LEU A 110 4.53 9.40 14.11
CA LEU A 110 3.20 9.09 13.59
C LEU A 110 3.00 9.76 12.22
N LEU A 111 3.38 11.03 12.09
CA LEU A 111 3.19 11.78 10.85
C LEU A 111 4.25 11.46 9.81
N SER A 112 5.53 11.46 10.21
CA SER A 112 6.60 11.17 9.25
C SER A 112 6.50 9.74 8.72
N GLY A 113 6.21 8.78 9.59
CA GLY A 113 6.00 7.39 9.18
C GLY A 113 4.75 7.23 8.34
N GLY A 114 3.67 7.95 8.68
CA GLY A 114 2.45 7.92 7.89
C GLY A 114 2.65 8.46 6.48
N LEU A 115 3.42 9.54 6.34
CA LEU A 115 3.77 10.06 5.02
C LEU A 115 4.66 9.07 4.26
N GLY A 116 5.56 8.39 4.97
CA GLY A 116 6.36 7.32 4.37
C GLY A 116 5.49 6.19 3.84
N ALA A 117 4.51 5.75 4.63
CA ALA A 117 3.58 4.71 4.20
C ALA A 117 2.76 5.16 2.99
N ALA A 118 2.34 6.44 2.94
CA ALA A 118 1.63 6.98 1.80
C ALA A 118 2.51 6.99 0.54
N GLY A 119 3.75 7.42 0.68
CA GLY A 119 4.71 7.42 -0.44
C GLY A 119 4.95 6.02 -0.98
N PHE A 120 5.14 5.05 -0.09
CA PHE A 120 5.28 3.66 -0.48
C PHE A 120 4.05 3.18 -1.23
N THR A 121 2.87 3.43 -0.67
CA THR A 121 1.61 2.94 -1.24
C THR A 121 1.41 3.47 -2.66
N LEU A 122 1.61 4.76 -2.86
CA LEU A 122 1.42 5.38 -4.17
C LEU A 122 2.46 4.90 -5.18
N ALA A 123 3.73 4.89 -4.80
CA ALA A 123 4.80 4.50 -5.72
C ALA A 123 4.70 3.02 -6.09
N TYR A 124 4.39 2.17 -5.12
CA TYR A 124 4.24 0.75 -5.41
C TYR A 124 3.12 0.52 -6.43
N ALA A 125 1.96 1.13 -6.22
CA ALA A 125 0.83 0.94 -7.12
C ALA A 125 1.15 1.40 -8.54
N VAL A 126 1.79 2.55 -8.67
CA VAL A 126 2.12 3.15 -9.97
C VAL A 126 3.13 2.32 -10.73
N VAL A 127 4.05 1.65 -10.05
CA VAL A 127 5.05 0.79 -10.70
C VAL A 127 4.50 -0.62 -10.91
N TRP A 128 3.84 -1.17 -9.89
CA TRP A 128 3.35 -2.55 -9.95
C TRP A 128 2.29 -2.74 -11.03
N PHE A 129 1.27 -1.88 -11.06
CA PHE A 129 0.12 -2.10 -11.93
C PHE A 129 0.53 -2.18 -13.41
N PRO A 130 1.20 -1.15 -13.97
CA PRO A 130 1.62 -1.25 -15.37
C PRO A 130 2.80 -2.20 -15.55
N GLY A 131 3.67 -2.31 -14.56
CA GLY A 131 4.88 -3.10 -14.66
C GLY A 131 4.62 -4.59 -14.84
N VAL A 132 3.75 -5.16 -14.00
CA VAL A 132 3.45 -6.59 -14.09
C VAL A 132 2.74 -6.91 -15.41
N ARG A 133 1.88 -6.03 -15.86
CA ARG A 133 1.17 -6.22 -17.13
C ARG A 133 2.11 -6.13 -18.33
N TRP A 134 3.00 -5.16 -18.31
CA TRP A 134 3.98 -5.00 -19.36
C TRP A 134 4.91 -6.21 -19.44
N LEU A 135 5.44 -6.65 -18.30
CA LEU A 135 6.34 -7.81 -18.26
C LEU A 135 5.62 -9.09 -18.66
N ALA A 136 4.38 -9.27 -18.23
CA ALA A 136 3.61 -10.46 -18.59
C ALA A 136 3.39 -10.54 -20.11
N ARG A 137 3.16 -9.40 -20.76
CA ARG A 137 3.03 -9.38 -22.21
C ARG A 137 4.34 -9.71 -22.92
N ARG A 138 5.46 -9.36 -22.32
CA ARG A 138 6.77 -9.61 -22.92
C ARG A 138 7.28 -11.02 -22.70
N THR A 139 6.94 -11.63 -21.58
CA THR A 139 7.47 -12.95 -21.22
C THR A 139 6.47 -14.07 -21.41
N GLY A 140 5.23 -13.70 -21.59
CA GLY A 140 4.16 -14.67 -21.78
C GLY A 140 3.65 -14.65 -23.18
#